data_e47176272a2526a3f2cbecb0ac508bdb
#
_entry.id   e47176272a2526a3f2cbecb0ac508bdb
#
_cell.length_a   1.000
_cell.length_b   1.000
_cell.length_c   1.000
_cell.angle_alpha   90.00
_cell.angle_beta   90.00
_cell.angle_gamma   90.00
#
_symmetry.space_group_name_H-M   'P 1'
#
loop_
_entity.id
_entity.type
_entity.pdbx_description
1 polymer ?
#
loop_
_entity_poly.entity_id
_entity_poly.type
_entity_poly.pdbx_seq_one_letter_code
_entity_poly.pdbx_strand_id
1 'polypeptide(L)'
;MISEEAQKSIKTYKRIATFFGFLYRTPNEMTRGRLGFARWFNNLAGTVNPKIKDTVKEELYFGDIRTFKVSTPNSNPERILLYFHGGGYALGSPESHYSLVSYLAEITKTTVYVPDYRLGPENKFPAQLEDGVSCYDFLINNLGYSAEQIAIAGDSAGGHLALITLLKLKETNKPLPSCLALLSPWTDPNGSGDTYTYEMAERDVLLGPMFKKIWDSGDKLYNFYLNDEDMDENNPYVVPYVGNYENCPPIMIQVGTEECLLSDSTRLRDKLELDGCEHEYYEWEGMYHVFHIDVRMPETIQAFNQIGDFLKKYIGIKI
;
A
#
# COMPACT_ATOMS: atom_id res chain seq x y z
N MET A 1 21.88 11.44 7.19
CA MET A 1 22.37 11.24 5.78
C MET A 1 21.89 9.88 5.31
N ILE A 2 21.33 9.80 4.11
CA ILE A 2 20.87 8.56 3.48
C ILE A 2 22.06 7.70 3.01
N SER A 3 21.86 6.39 2.91
CA SER A 3 22.87 5.43 2.48
C SER A 3 23.32 5.64 1.01
N GLU A 4 24.46 5.07 0.64
CA GLU A 4 24.88 5.07 -0.78
C GLU A 4 23.90 4.30 -1.66
N GLU A 5 23.32 3.23 -1.15
CA GLU A 5 22.31 2.42 -1.82
C GLU A 5 21.06 3.26 -2.11
N ALA A 6 20.58 4.04 -1.14
CA ALA A 6 19.46 4.94 -1.31
C ALA A 6 19.75 6.02 -2.36
N GLN A 7 20.96 6.62 -2.35
CA GLN A 7 21.38 7.57 -3.37
C GLN A 7 21.41 6.95 -4.77
N LYS A 8 21.86 5.69 -4.89
CA LYS A 8 21.84 4.94 -6.16
C LYS A 8 20.43 4.64 -6.63
N SER A 9 19.55 4.26 -5.70
CA SER A 9 18.14 4.02 -5.97
C SER A 9 17.46 5.29 -6.51
N ILE A 10 17.59 6.41 -5.83
CA ILE A 10 17.06 7.71 -6.25
C ILE A 10 17.55 8.09 -7.67
N LYS A 11 18.86 7.94 -7.94
CA LYS A 11 19.42 8.20 -9.28
C LYS A 11 18.82 7.28 -10.33
N THR A 12 18.59 6.02 -9.99
CA THR A 12 17.99 5.03 -10.89
C THR A 12 16.55 5.41 -11.24
N TYR A 13 15.72 5.74 -10.25
CA TYR A 13 14.35 6.17 -10.49
C TYR A 13 14.28 7.48 -11.27
N LYS A 14 15.14 8.47 -11.00
CA LYS A 14 15.26 9.69 -11.82
C LYS A 14 15.56 9.38 -13.29
N ARG A 15 16.47 8.44 -13.56
CA ARG A 15 16.79 8.00 -14.94
C ARG A 15 15.60 7.28 -15.58
N ILE A 16 14.95 6.37 -14.85
CA ILE A 16 13.74 5.68 -15.33
C ILE A 16 12.67 6.71 -15.68
N ALA A 17 12.40 7.66 -14.81
CA ALA A 17 11.43 8.74 -15.05
C ALA A 17 11.77 9.56 -16.28
N THR A 18 13.06 9.85 -16.51
CA THR A 18 13.53 10.60 -17.71
C THR A 18 13.35 9.78 -18.99
N PHE A 19 13.79 8.50 -19.01
CA PHE A 19 13.72 7.65 -20.19
C PHE A 19 12.33 7.12 -20.52
N PHE A 20 11.56 6.80 -19.47
CA PHE A 20 10.22 6.22 -19.59
C PHE A 20 9.12 7.21 -19.23
N GLY A 21 9.42 8.51 -19.14
CA GLY A 21 8.44 9.55 -18.83
C GLY A 21 7.23 9.58 -19.79
N PHE A 22 7.39 9.00 -21.00
CA PHE A 22 6.29 8.78 -21.94
C PHE A 22 5.28 7.72 -21.46
N LEU A 23 5.66 6.86 -20.50
CA LEU A 23 4.75 5.87 -19.87
C LEU A 23 3.89 6.49 -18.77
N TYR A 24 4.35 7.60 -18.15
CA TYR A 24 3.51 8.37 -17.26
C TYR A 24 2.40 9.04 -18.06
N ARG A 25 1.19 8.58 -17.89
CA ARG A 25 0.00 9.07 -18.57
C ARG A 25 -1.06 9.45 -17.57
N THR A 26 -1.80 10.48 -17.89
CA THR A 26 -2.97 10.86 -17.12
C THR A 26 -4.10 9.86 -17.35
N PRO A 27 -5.09 9.78 -16.47
CA PRO A 27 -6.24 8.89 -16.65
C PRO A 27 -6.89 9.03 -18.03
N ASN A 28 -7.07 10.25 -18.53
CA ASN A 28 -7.69 10.53 -19.83
C ASN A 28 -6.84 10.10 -21.04
N GLU A 29 -5.52 10.05 -20.88
CA GLU A 29 -4.59 9.58 -21.92
C GLU A 29 -4.40 8.06 -21.93
N MET A 30 -4.82 7.37 -20.88
CA MET A 30 -4.55 5.96 -20.67
C MET A 30 -5.51 5.06 -21.43
N THR A 31 -5.09 4.63 -22.63
CA THR A 31 -5.83 3.61 -23.38
C THR A 31 -5.66 2.22 -22.74
N ARG A 32 -6.62 1.30 -23.00
CA ARG A 32 -6.53 -0.10 -22.53
C ARG A 32 -5.21 -0.79 -22.89
N GLY A 33 -4.71 -0.58 -24.11
CA GLY A 33 -3.44 -1.16 -24.55
C GLY A 33 -2.22 -0.61 -23.78
N ARG A 34 -2.19 0.70 -23.54
CA ARG A 34 -1.13 1.35 -22.74
C ARG A 34 -1.14 0.89 -21.30
N LEU A 35 -2.34 0.80 -20.70
CA LEU A 35 -2.50 0.32 -19.34
C LEU A 35 -2.05 -1.14 -19.21
N GLY A 36 -2.44 -1.99 -20.15
CA GLY A 36 -1.99 -3.38 -20.19
C GLY A 36 -0.47 -3.51 -20.28
N PHE A 37 0.18 -2.68 -21.12
CA PHE A 37 1.64 -2.63 -21.21
C PHE A 37 2.28 -2.14 -19.90
N ALA A 38 1.74 -1.09 -19.28
CA ALA A 38 2.24 -0.58 -18.00
C ALA A 38 2.14 -1.63 -16.88
N ARG A 39 1.01 -2.35 -16.79
CA ARG A 39 0.81 -3.47 -15.85
C ARG A 39 1.81 -4.60 -16.11
N TRP A 40 1.96 -5.01 -17.36
CA TRP A 40 2.95 -6.03 -17.74
C TRP A 40 4.38 -5.64 -17.35
N PHE A 41 4.78 -4.40 -17.63
CA PHE A 41 6.11 -3.90 -17.30
C PHE A 41 6.32 -3.82 -15.77
N ASN A 42 5.32 -3.38 -15.04
CA ASN A 42 5.35 -3.33 -13.56
C ASN A 42 5.50 -4.75 -12.97
N ASN A 43 4.76 -5.73 -13.49
CA ASN A 43 4.86 -7.13 -13.07
C ASN A 43 6.24 -7.72 -13.38
N LEU A 44 6.80 -7.42 -14.55
CA LEU A 44 8.15 -7.86 -14.91
C LEU A 44 9.20 -7.30 -13.95
N ALA A 45 9.11 -6.01 -13.61
CA ALA A 45 10.01 -5.38 -12.63
C ALA A 45 9.98 -6.10 -11.28
N GLY A 46 8.79 -6.44 -10.77
CA GLY A 46 8.65 -7.20 -9.53
C GLY A 46 9.24 -8.62 -9.60
N THR A 47 9.20 -9.25 -10.77
CA THR A 47 9.74 -10.61 -10.92
C THR A 47 11.27 -10.66 -10.99
N VAL A 48 11.93 -9.60 -11.47
CA VAL A 48 13.40 -9.55 -11.60
C VAL A 48 14.10 -8.99 -10.35
N ASN A 49 13.37 -8.33 -9.45
CA ASN A 49 13.92 -7.82 -8.20
C ASN A 49 14.37 -8.95 -7.25
N PRO A 50 15.37 -8.70 -6.38
CA PRO A 50 15.83 -9.68 -5.41
C PRO A 50 14.69 -10.21 -4.52
N LYS A 51 14.78 -11.48 -4.17
CA LYS A 51 13.84 -12.16 -3.25
C LYS A 51 14.61 -12.94 -2.21
N ILE A 52 14.00 -13.18 -1.08
CA ILE A 52 14.56 -14.09 -0.08
C ILE A 52 14.66 -15.49 -0.68
N LYS A 53 15.81 -16.14 -0.40
CA LYS A 53 16.04 -17.51 -0.84
C LYS A 53 15.01 -18.46 -0.21
N ASP A 54 14.62 -19.47 -0.96
CA ASP A 54 13.66 -20.51 -0.55
C ASP A 54 12.26 -19.95 -0.18
N THR A 55 11.91 -18.74 -0.69
CA THR A 55 10.54 -18.22 -0.61
C THR A 55 9.60 -19.13 -1.41
N VAL A 56 8.55 -19.59 -0.75
CA VAL A 56 7.47 -20.36 -1.37
C VAL A 56 6.34 -19.42 -1.75
N LYS A 57 5.86 -19.55 -2.98
CA LYS A 57 4.70 -18.85 -3.50
C LYS A 57 3.66 -19.88 -3.94
N GLU A 58 2.50 -19.85 -3.32
CA GLU A 58 1.33 -20.64 -3.70
C GLU A 58 0.27 -19.69 -4.27
N GLU A 59 -0.38 -20.11 -5.35
CA GLU A 59 -1.53 -19.39 -5.90
C GLU A 59 -2.82 -20.04 -5.36
N LEU A 60 -3.67 -19.21 -4.79
CA LEU A 60 -4.95 -19.59 -4.19
C LEU A 60 -6.04 -18.65 -4.74
N TYR A 61 -7.31 -19.01 -4.48
CA TYR A 61 -8.45 -18.18 -4.82
C TYR A 61 -9.31 -17.92 -3.58
N PHE A 62 -9.52 -16.65 -3.25
CA PHE A 62 -10.45 -16.20 -2.22
C PHE A 62 -11.79 -15.87 -2.89
N GLY A 63 -12.67 -16.87 -3.04
CA GLY A 63 -13.77 -16.79 -3.99
C GLY A 63 -13.21 -16.67 -5.42
N ASP A 64 -13.53 -15.57 -6.10
CA ASP A 64 -13.03 -15.30 -7.46
C ASP A 64 -11.72 -14.48 -7.45
N ILE A 65 -11.21 -14.06 -6.28
CA ILE A 65 -10.02 -13.22 -6.17
C ILE A 65 -8.76 -14.08 -6.12
N ARG A 66 -7.98 -14.05 -7.19
CA ARG A 66 -6.66 -14.70 -7.23
C ARG A 66 -5.78 -14.12 -6.12
N THR A 67 -5.12 -14.94 -5.34
CA THR A 67 -4.34 -14.51 -4.18
C THR A 67 -3.04 -15.30 -4.11
N PHE A 68 -1.92 -14.59 -3.92
CA PHE A 68 -0.66 -15.26 -3.61
C PHE A 68 -0.54 -15.45 -2.10
N LYS A 69 -0.24 -16.67 -1.69
CA LYS A 69 0.27 -16.97 -0.36
C LYS A 69 1.79 -17.06 -0.45
N VAL A 70 2.47 -16.19 0.26
CA VAL A 70 3.94 -16.08 0.28
C VAL A 70 4.45 -16.41 1.67
N SER A 71 5.39 -17.34 1.74
CA SER A 71 6.04 -17.72 3.00
C SER A 71 7.53 -18.02 2.78
N THR A 72 8.31 -17.92 3.85
CA THR A 72 9.72 -18.30 3.91
C THR A 72 9.88 -19.43 4.92
N PRO A 73 11.04 -20.08 5.00
CA PRO A 73 11.30 -21.10 6.03
C PRO A 73 11.10 -20.60 7.47
N ASN A 74 11.17 -19.27 7.70
CA ASN A 74 10.99 -18.65 9.00
C ASN A 74 9.56 -18.13 9.26
N SER A 75 8.67 -18.21 8.26
CA SER A 75 7.28 -17.77 8.43
C SER A 75 6.51 -18.66 9.39
N ASN A 76 5.79 -18.05 10.32
CA ASN A 76 4.84 -18.74 11.19
C ASN A 76 3.46 -18.81 10.47
N PRO A 77 2.90 -20.01 10.26
CA PRO A 77 1.61 -20.17 9.59
C PRO A 77 0.41 -19.66 10.39
N GLU A 78 0.59 -19.37 11.70
CA GLU A 78 -0.45 -18.82 12.54
C GLU A 78 -0.39 -17.28 12.66
N ARG A 79 0.60 -16.65 12.02
CA ARG A 79 0.78 -15.19 11.98
C ARG A 79 0.55 -14.72 10.54
N ILE A 80 -0.55 -14.05 10.32
CA ILE A 80 -1.03 -13.71 8.99
C ILE A 80 -0.87 -12.22 8.72
N LEU A 81 -0.35 -11.89 7.55
CA LEU A 81 -0.33 -10.55 7.02
C LEU A 81 -1.14 -10.53 5.71
N LEU A 82 -2.31 -9.87 5.74
CA LEU A 82 -3.06 -9.56 4.53
C LEU A 82 -2.47 -8.28 3.94
N TYR A 83 -1.82 -8.39 2.79
CA TYR A 83 -1.11 -7.28 2.17
C TYR A 83 -1.82 -6.79 0.91
N PHE A 84 -2.25 -5.54 0.90
CA PHE A 84 -2.81 -4.88 -0.27
C PHE A 84 -1.72 -4.09 -0.99
N HIS A 85 -1.48 -4.42 -2.26
CA HIS A 85 -0.46 -3.76 -3.06
C HIS A 85 -0.85 -2.35 -3.48
N GLY A 86 0.13 -1.48 -3.68
CA GLY A 86 -0.06 -0.15 -4.25
C GLY A 86 -0.26 -0.13 -5.75
N GLY A 87 -0.22 1.08 -6.32
CA GLY A 87 -0.33 1.30 -7.77
C GLY A 87 -1.50 2.18 -8.19
N GLY A 88 -2.02 3.05 -7.29
CA GLY A 88 -3.07 4.03 -7.59
C GLY A 88 -4.38 3.39 -8.07
N TYR A 89 -4.65 2.16 -7.64
CA TYR A 89 -5.78 1.34 -8.09
C TYR A 89 -5.83 1.05 -9.60
N ALA A 90 -4.80 1.45 -10.35
CA ALA A 90 -4.71 1.23 -11.79
C ALA A 90 -3.61 0.23 -12.17
N LEU A 91 -2.58 0.14 -11.36
CA LEU A 91 -1.40 -0.71 -11.51
C LEU A 91 -1.24 -1.62 -10.29
N GLY A 92 -0.16 -2.38 -10.30
CA GLY A 92 0.15 -3.29 -9.20
C GLY A 92 -0.49 -4.66 -9.38
N SER A 93 0.07 -5.62 -8.67
CA SER A 93 -0.38 -7.01 -8.63
C SER A 93 0.43 -7.77 -7.57
N PRO A 94 0.07 -9.01 -7.23
CA PRO A 94 0.91 -9.88 -6.42
C PRO A 94 2.31 -10.11 -7.03
N GLU A 95 2.44 -10.12 -8.37
CA GLU A 95 3.70 -10.25 -9.08
C GLU A 95 4.61 -9.04 -8.88
N SER A 96 4.08 -7.84 -9.03
CA SER A 96 4.86 -6.60 -8.92
C SER A 96 5.41 -6.38 -7.51
N HIS A 97 4.71 -6.87 -6.49
CA HIS A 97 5.10 -6.74 -5.08
C HIS A 97 5.78 -7.99 -4.51
N TYR A 98 6.01 -9.03 -5.33
CA TYR A 98 6.54 -10.31 -4.85
C TYR A 98 7.92 -10.17 -4.16
N SER A 99 8.79 -9.30 -4.65
CA SER A 99 10.07 -8.99 -4.00
C SER A 99 9.84 -8.44 -2.59
N LEU A 100 9.10 -7.34 -2.47
CA LEU A 100 8.78 -6.66 -1.21
C LEU A 100 8.16 -7.63 -0.21
N VAL A 101 7.11 -8.35 -0.60
CA VAL A 101 6.40 -9.26 0.32
C VAL A 101 7.23 -10.47 0.73
N SER A 102 8.20 -10.91 -0.08
CA SER A 102 9.12 -11.97 0.32
C SER A 102 10.03 -11.55 1.49
N TYR A 103 10.51 -10.29 1.46
CA TYR A 103 11.29 -9.71 2.56
C TYR A 103 10.41 -9.44 3.79
N LEU A 104 9.18 -8.96 3.60
CA LEU A 104 8.23 -8.82 4.71
C LEU A 104 7.97 -10.17 5.37
N ALA A 105 7.66 -11.22 4.61
CA ALA A 105 7.42 -12.57 5.16
C ALA A 105 8.59 -13.05 6.03
N GLU A 106 9.83 -12.84 5.55
CA GLU A 106 11.04 -13.26 6.27
C GLU A 106 11.25 -12.47 7.56
N ILE A 107 11.19 -11.13 7.47
CA ILE A 107 11.54 -10.25 8.59
C ILE A 107 10.45 -10.26 9.64
N THR A 108 9.19 -10.21 9.24
CA THR A 108 8.05 -10.20 10.17
C THR A 108 7.70 -11.60 10.68
N LYS A 109 8.25 -12.64 10.05
CA LYS A 109 7.94 -14.05 10.32
C LYS A 109 6.45 -14.36 10.19
N THR A 110 5.79 -13.76 9.20
CA THR A 110 4.38 -13.98 8.89
C THR A 110 4.21 -14.79 7.61
N THR A 111 3.06 -15.43 7.46
CA THR A 111 2.56 -15.86 6.16
C THR A 111 1.80 -14.69 5.54
N VAL A 112 2.22 -14.26 4.34
CA VAL A 112 1.65 -13.09 3.66
C VAL A 112 0.67 -13.53 2.59
N TYR A 113 -0.55 -13.00 2.62
CA TYR A 113 -1.55 -13.17 1.56
C TYR A 113 -1.67 -11.87 0.77
N VAL A 114 -1.49 -11.95 -0.55
CA VAL A 114 -1.50 -10.80 -1.46
C VAL A 114 -2.60 -11.02 -2.49
N PRO A 115 -3.79 -10.48 -2.29
CA PRO A 115 -4.87 -10.58 -3.26
C PRO A 115 -4.63 -9.72 -4.50
N ASP A 116 -5.01 -10.25 -5.66
CA ASP A 116 -5.08 -9.56 -6.95
C ASP A 116 -6.47 -8.91 -7.06
N TYR A 117 -6.70 -7.90 -6.23
CA TYR A 117 -7.99 -7.22 -6.14
C TYR A 117 -8.31 -6.44 -7.42
N ARG A 118 -9.59 -6.23 -7.70
CA ARG A 118 -10.06 -5.55 -8.91
C ARG A 118 -9.49 -4.15 -9.04
N LEU A 119 -9.00 -3.81 -10.22
CA LEU A 119 -8.39 -2.51 -10.53
C LEU A 119 -9.28 -1.66 -11.43
N GLY A 120 -9.10 -0.36 -11.31
CA GLY A 120 -9.63 0.61 -12.24
C GLY A 120 -8.76 0.76 -13.51
N PRO A 121 -9.31 1.37 -14.56
CA PRO A 121 -10.66 1.91 -14.65
C PRO A 121 -11.74 0.87 -14.95
N GLU A 122 -11.36 -0.42 -15.12
CA GLU A 122 -12.31 -1.50 -15.44
C GLU A 122 -13.33 -1.73 -14.32
N ASN A 123 -12.87 -1.60 -13.08
CA ASN A 123 -13.70 -1.71 -11.89
C ASN A 123 -13.38 -0.53 -10.98
N LYS A 124 -14.30 0.41 -10.89
CA LYS A 124 -14.17 1.56 -10.02
C LYS A 124 -14.72 1.27 -8.62
N PHE A 125 -14.52 2.19 -7.70
CA PHE A 125 -15.11 2.13 -6.36
C PHE A 125 -16.63 1.84 -6.47
N PRO A 126 -17.18 0.96 -5.60
CA PRO A 126 -16.56 0.38 -4.40
C PRO A 126 -15.91 -1.01 -4.59
N ALA A 127 -15.60 -1.44 -5.82
CA ALA A 127 -15.13 -2.79 -6.11
C ALA A 127 -13.92 -3.22 -5.25
N GLN A 128 -12.97 -2.32 -5.03
CA GLN A 128 -11.77 -2.59 -4.25
C GLN A 128 -12.10 -2.81 -2.77
N LEU A 129 -13.00 -2.01 -2.21
CA LEU A 129 -13.47 -2.15 -0.84
C LEU A 129 -14.19 -3.50 -0.64
N GLU A 130 -15.04 -3.89 -1.58
CA GLU A 130 -15.72 -5.19 -1.56
C GLU A 130 -14.71 -6.34 -1.55
N ASP A 131 -13.68 -6.25 -2.40
CA ASP A 131 -12.63 -7.26 -2.47
C ASP A 131 -11.79 -7.30 -1.18
N GLY A 132 -11.43 -6.14 -0.62
CA GLY A 132 -10.67 -6.05 0.63
C GLY A 132 -11.41 -6.73 1.80
N VAL A 133 -12.71 -6.42 1.96
CA VAL A 133 -13.55 -7.05 2.98
C VAL A 133 -13.72 -8.54 2.71
N SER A 134 -13.95 -8.95 1.45
CA SER A 134 -14.11 -10.34 1.09
C SER A 134 -12.85 -11.17 1.37
N CYS A 135 -11.66 -10.61 1.12
CA CYS A 135 -10.40 -11.28 1.43
C CYS A 135 -10.20 -11.47 2.93
N TYR A 136 -10.52 -10.47 3.73
CA TYR A 136 -10.46 -10.58 5.18
C TYR A 136 -11.45 -11.62 5.72
N ASP A 137 -12.69 -11.57 5.25
CA ASP A 137 -13.73 -12.56 5.60
C ASP A 137 -13.32 -13.98 5.22
N PHE A 138 -12.64 -14.16 4.07
CA PHE A 138 -12.17 -15.47 3.63
C PHE A 138 -11.11 -16.05 4.56
N LEU A 139 -10.19 -15.22 5.06
CA LEU A 139 -9.18 -15.66 6.04
C LEU A 139 -9.85 -16.19 7.32
N ILE A 140 -10.88 -15.52 7.80
CA ILE A 140 -11.59 -15.93 9.02
C ILE A 140 -12.50 -17.13 8.77
N ASN A 141 -13.40 -17.03 7.79
CA ASN A 141 -14.51 -17.98 7.64
C ASN A 141 -14.14 -19.25 6.87
N ASN A 142 -13.17 -19.17 5.94
CA ASN A 142 -12.80 -20.29 5.08
C ASN A 142 -11.46 -20.91 5.48
N LEU A 143 -10.47 -20.10 5.90
CA LEU A 143 -9.17 -20.61 6.35
C LEU A 143 -9.09 -20.79 7.88
N GLY A 144 -10.08 -20.29 8.63
CA GLY A 144 -10.22 -20.54 10.06
C GLY A 144 -9.27 -19.75 10.96
N TYR A 145 -8.66 -18.67 10.45
CA TYR A 145 -7.84 -17.79 11.29
C TYR A 145 -8.73 -16.95 12.22
N SER A 146 -8.24 -16.67 13.41
CA SER A 146 -8.88 -15.69 14.28
C SER A 146 -8.41 -14.27 13.92
N ALA A 147 -9.20 -13.25 14.24
CA ALA A 147 -8.89 -11.87 13.94
C ALA A 147 -7.55 -11.42 14.57
N GLU A 148 -7.24 -11.94 15.76
CA GLU A 148 -6.00 -11.66 16.49
C GLU A 148 -4.75 -12.21 15.78
N GLN A 149 -4.91 -13.20 14.89
CA GLN A 149 -3.82 -13.75 14.09
C GLN A 149 -3.57 -12.96 12.82
N ILE A 150 -4.45 -12.01 12.45
CA ILE A 150 -4.41 -11.30 11.17
C ILE A 150 -4.02 -9.84 11.42
N ALA A 151 -2.92 -9.40 10.80
CA ALA A 151 -2.65 -7.98 10.56
C ALA A 151 -2.98 -7.64 9.10
N ILE A 152 -3.30 -6.37 8.84
CA ILE A 152 -3.45 -5.86 7.48
C ILE A 152 -2.31 -4.88 7.19
N ALA A 153 -1.73 -4.96 5.99
CA ALA A 153 -0.75 -3.98 5.55
C ALA A 153 -1.01 -3.58 4.09
N GLY A 154 -0.43 -2.46 3.69
CA GLY A 154 -0.45 -2.03 2.30
C GLY A 154 0.34 -0.77 2.06
N ASP A 155 0.75 -0.59 0.82
CA ASP A 155 1.48 0.57 0.37
C ASP A 155 0.62 1.47 -0.52
N SER A 156 0.77 2.80 -0.41
CA SER A 156 0.10 3.76 -1.30
C SER A 156 -1.43 3.54 -1.35
N ALA A 157 -2.01 3.25 -2.52
CA ALA A 157 -3.42 2.87 -2.67
C ALA A 157 -3.80 1.60 -1.90
N GLY A 158 -2.85 0.66 -1.70
CA GLY A 158 -3.06 -0.51 -0.83
C GLY A 158 -3.15 -0.13 0.65
N GLY A 159 -2.43 0.91 1.08
CA GLY A 159 -2.59 1.52 2.41
C GLY A 159 -3.97 2.18 2.58
N HIS A 160 -4.47 2.85 1.54
CA HIS A 160 -5.85 3.32 1.48
C HIS A 160 -6.83 2.16 1.65
N LEU A 161 -6.67 1.08 0.85
CA LEU A 161 -7.55 -0.09 0.91
C LEU A 161 -7.53 -0.75 2.29
N ALA A 162 -6.37 -0.82 2.95
CA ALA A 162 -6.25 -1.32 4.32
C ALA A 162 -7.10 -0.51 5.30
N LEU A 163 -7.04 0.82 5.21
CA LEU A 163 -7.82 1.73 6.07
C LEU A 163 -9.33 1.61 5.83
N ILE A 164 -9.76 1.66 4.57
CA ILE A 164 -11.21 1.59 4.26
C ILE A 164 -11.78 0.19 4.55
N THR A 165 -10.97 -0.86 4.42
CA THR A 165 -11.35 -2.21 4.87
C THR A 165 -11.56 -2.22 6.38
N LEU A 166 -10.62 -1.69 7.19
CA LEU A 166 -10.77 -1.57 8.63
C LEU A 166 -12.05 -0.82 9.02
N LEU A 167 -12.28 0.35 8.41
CA LEU A 167 -13.46 1.17 8.70
C LEU A 167 -14.76 0.43 8.37
N LYS A 168 -14.77 -0.36 7.27
CA LYS A 168 -15.94 -1.17 6.88
C LYS A 168 -16.18 -2.34 7.82
N LEU A 169 -15.13 -3.02 8.27
CA LEU A 169 -15.23 -4.08 9.28
C LEU A 169 -15.81 -3.51 10.59
N LYS A 170 -15.32 -2.34 11.02
CA LYS A 170 -15.83 -1.63 12.21
C LYS A 170 -17.30 -1.26 12.07
N GLU A 171 -17.69 -0.60 10.97
CA GLU A 171 -19.08 -0.20 10.69
C GLU A 171 -20.02 -1.41 10.74
N THR A 172 -19.59 -2.54 10.21
CA THR A 172 -20.39 -3.76 10.14
C THR A 172 -20.25 -4.66 11.36
N ASN A 173 -19.61 -4.18 12.43
CA ASN A 173 -19.37 -4.91 13.68
C ASN A 173 -18.72 -6.28 13.49
N LYS A 174 -17.83 -6.41 12.52
CA LYS A 174 -17.03 -7.62 12.31
C LYS A 174 -15.80 -7.62 13.24
N PRO A 175 -15.22 -8.80 13.52
CA PRO A 175 -13.95 -8.87 14.25
C PRO A 175 -12.89 -8.03 13.51
N LEU A 176 -12.17 -7.18 14.25
CA LEU A 176 -11.13 -6.32 13.67
C LEU A 176 -9.78 -7.04 13.66
N PRO A 177 -8.89 -6.74 12.69
CA PRO A 177 -7.52 -7.29 12.67
C PRO A 177 -6.74 -6.86 13.90
N SER A 178 -5.65 -7.55 14.20
CA SER A 178 -4.79 -7.26 15.36
C SER A 178 -4.12 -5.90 15.28
N CYS A 179 -3.71 -5.47 14.09
CA CYS A 179 -3.09 -4.18 13.82
C CYS A 179 -3.01 -3.89 12.31
N LEU A 180 -2.65 -2.64 11.95
CA LEU A 180 -2.36 -2.26 10.58
C LEU A 180 -0.93 -1.72 10.44
N ALA A 181 -0.27 -2.00 9.30
CA ALA A 181 1.01 -1.38 8.92
C ALA A 181 0.91 -0.73 7.53
N LEU A 182 1.04 0.58 7.49
CA LEU A 182 0.79 1.40 6.30
C LEU A 182 2.11 2.01 5.79
N LEU A 183 2.39 1.81 4.51
CA LEU A 183 3.60 2.28 3.84
C LEU A 183 3.21 3.39 2.87
N SER A 184 3.55 4.64 3.18
CA SER A 184 3.18 5.80 2.37
C SER A 184 1.69 5.80 1.95
N PRO A 185 0.72 5.67 2.87
CA PRO A 185 -0.67 5.47 2.51
C PRO A 185 -1.24 6.68 1.77
N TRP A 186 -2.01 6.42 0.70
CA TRP A 186 -2.74 7.45 -0.03
C TRP A 186 -4.11 7.67 0.63
N THR A 187 -4.29 8.77 1.36
CA THR A 187 -5.52 9.02 2.14
C THR A 187 -6.35 10.19 1.64
N ASP A 188 -5.81 10.93 0.67
CA ASP A 188 -6.47 12.09 0.07
C ASP A 188 -6.48 11.99 -1.47
N PRO A 189 -7.47 11.32 -2.06
CA PRO A 189 -7.59 11.22 -3.53
C PRO A 189 -7.75 12.57 -4.24
N ASN A 190 -8.20 13.61 -3.54
CA ASN A 190 -8.34 14.96 -4.08
C ASN A 190 -7.00 15.71 -4.13
N GLY A 191 -6.00 15.25 -3.37
CA GLY A 191 -4.67 15.89 -3.33
C GLY A 191 -4.70 17.30 -2.75
N SER A 192 -5.48 17.50 -1.69
CA SER A 192 -5.66 18.81 -1.03
C SER A 192 -4.59 19.13 0.00
N GLY A 193 -3.65 18.21 0.27
CA GLY A 193 -2.58 18.36 1.24
C GLY A 193 -1.51 19.36 0.80
N ASP A 194 -0.80 19.91 1.77
CA ASP A 194 0.21 20.95 1.57
C ASP A 194 1.50 20.46 0.88
N THR A 195 1.72 19.14 0.82
CA THR A 195 2.83 18.54 0.07
C THR A 195 2.50 18.24 -1.41
N TYR A 196 1.26 18.43 -1.85
CA TYR A 196 0.88 18.33 -3.26
C TYR A 196 1.28 19.58 -4.05
N THR A 197 2.60 19.80 -4.17
CA THR A 197 3.20 20.97 -4.82
C THR A 197 4.16 20.56 -5.93
N TYR A 198 4.39 21.46 -6.90
CA TYR A 198 5.43 21.25 -7.93
C TYR A 198 6.82 21.06 -7.33
N GLU A 199 7.15 21.79 -6.25
CA GLU A 199 8.43 21.68 -5.54
C GLU A 199 8.60 20.25 -4.97
N MET A 200 7.60 19.73 -4.26
CA MET A 200 7.65 18.36 -3.75
C MET A 200 7.67 17.32 -4.88
N ALA A 201 6.93 17.55 -5.96
CA ALA A 201 6.95 16.66 -7.13
C ALA A 201 8.30 16.65 -7.89
N GLU A 202 9.19 17.64 -7.69
CA GLU A 202 10.57 17.59 -8.16
C GLU A 202 11.47 16.70 -7.32
N ARG A 203 11.12 16.57 -6.05
CA ARG A 203 11.83 15.76 -5.07
C ARG A 203 11.35 14.30 -5.09
N ASP A 204 10.06 14.10 -5.26
CA ASP A 204 9.45 12.76 -5.38
C ASP A 204 9.80 12.09 -6.70
N VAL A 205 10.76 11.18 -6.64
CA VAL A 205 11.30 10.51 -7.83
C VAL A 205 10.36 9.47 -8.44
N LEU A 206 9.35 9.02 -7.70
CA LEU A 206 8.41 8.00 -8.15
C LEU A 206 7.08 8.59 -8.63
N LEU A 207 6.42 9.39 -7.81
CA LEU A 207 5.11 9.96 -8.14
C LEU A 207 5.19 11.33 -8.81
N GLY A 208 6.23 12.11 -8.51
CA GLY A 208 6.35 13.48 -8.97
C GLY A 208 6.19 13.67 -10.50
N PRO A 209 6.80 12.83 -11.36
CA PRO A 209 6.60 12.92 -12.81
C PRO A 209 5.15 12.71 -13.25
N MET A 210 4.39 11.88 -12.54
CA MET A 210 2.97 11.64 -12.79
C MET A 210 2.13 12.82 -12.31
N PHE A 211 2.34 13.30 -11.09
CA PHE A 211 1.60 14.43 -10.53
C PHE A 211 1.74 15.70 -11.39
N LYS A 212 2.95 16.05 -11.83
CA LYS A 212 3.17 17.18 -12.73
C LYS A 212 2.30 17.09 -13.99
N LYS A 213 2.24 15.90 -14.62
CA LYS A 213 1.38 15.70 -15.81
C LYS A 213 -0.10 15.82 -15.49
N ILE A 214 -0.55 15.29 -14.36
CA ILE A 214 -1.94 15.39 -13.92
C ILE A 214 -2.30 16.86 -13.73
N TRP A 215 -1.48 17.64 -13.03
CA TRP A 215 -1.74 19.07 -12.82
C TRP A 215 -1.68 19.88 -14.12
N ASP A 216 -0.72 19.59 -15.01
CA ASP A 216 -0.60 20.27 -16.31
C ASP A 216 -1.79 19.98 -17.24
N SER A 217 -2.39 18.79 -17.16
CA SER A 217 -3.56 18.40 -17.98
C SER A 217 -4.90 18.81 -17.38
N GLY A 218 -4.94 19.12 -16.07
CA GLY A 218 -6.18 19.33 -15.34
C GLY A 218 -6.95 18.04 -15.03
N ASP A 219 -6.33 16.88 -15.23
CA ASP A 219 -6.88 15.59 -14.84
C ASP A 219 -6.94 15.45 -13.32
N LYS A 220 -7.66 14.46 -12.85
CA LYS A 220 -7.74 14.08 -11.44
C LYS A 220 -7.03 12.78 -11.19
N LEU A 221 -6.23 12.72 -10.11
CA LEU A 221 -5.53 11.50 -9.73
C LEU A 221 -6.49 10.33 -9.51
N TYR A 222 -7.63 10.59 -8.90
CA TYR A 222 -8.62 9.59 -8.56
C TYR A 222 -9.41 9.02 -9.76
N ASN A 223 -9.30 9.57 -10.98
CA ASN A 223 -10.12 9.16 -12.11
C ASN A 223 -9.93 7.70 -12.55
N PHE A 224 -8.84 7.05 -12.15
CA PHE A 224 -8.72 5.59 -12.29
C PHE A 224 -9.60 4.82 -11.30
N TYR A 225 -9.89 5.40 -10.16
CA TYR A 225 -10.50 4.77 -9.00
C TYR A 225 -11.95 5.19 -8.78
N LEU A 226 -12.25 6.49 -8.96
CA LEU A 226 -13.57 7.08 -8.75
C LEU A 226 -14.13 7.67 -10.05
N ASN A 227 -15.46 7.84 -10.12
CA ASN A 227 -16.07 8.84 -11.00
C ASN A 227 -16.17 10.16 -10.24
N ASP A 228 -16.32 11.26 -10.96
CA ASP A 228 -16.43 12.59 -10.31
C ASP A 228 -17.63 12.70 -9.35
N GLU A 229 -18.74 12.01 -9.67
CA GLU A 229 -19.93 11.93 -8.81
C GLU A 229 -19.71 11.14 -7.51
N ASP A 230 -18.72 10.24 -7.46
CA ASP A 230 -18.40 9.44 -6.30
C ASP A 230 -17.42 10.14 -5.35
N MET A 231 -16.83 11.27 -5.79
CA MET A 231 -15.90 12.05 -4.98
C MET A 231 -16.61 12.84 -3.90
N ASP A 232 -16.58 12.35 -2.69
CA ASP A 232 -17.11 13.00 -1.48
C ASP A 232 -16.00 13.08 -0.42
N GLU A 233 -15.57 14.29 -0.10
CA GLU A 233 -14.49 14.56 0.87
C GLU A 233 -14.86 14.15 2.31
N ASN A 234 -16.15 13.95 2.59
CA ASN A 234 -16.65 13.52 3.90
C ASN A 234 -16.89 12.01 3.96
N ASN A 235 -16.76 11.30 2.83
CA ASN A 235 -16.91 9.86 2.81
C ASN A 235 -15.62 9.16 3.25
N PRO A 236 -15.59 8.48 4.44
CA PRO A 236 -14.39 7.84 4.95
C PRO A 236 -13.90 6.65 4.11
N TYR A 237 -14.71 6.16 3.17
CA TYR A 237 -14.31 5.14 2.21
C TYR A 237 -13.65 5.71 0.96
N VAL A 238 -13.71 7.03 0.78
CA VAL A 238 -13.04 7.78 -0.28
C VAL A 238 -11.83 8.52 0.29
N VAL A 239 -12.01 9.14 1.45
CA VAL A 239 -11.01 9.96 2.14
C VAL A 239 -10.80 9.42 3.56
N PRO A 240 -10.03 8.34 3.74
CA PRO A 240 -9.95 7.64 5.03
C PRO A 240 -9.42 8.48 6.18
N TYR A 241 -8.63 9.53 5.97
CA TYR A 241 -8.20 10.38 7.09
C TYR A 241 -9.34 11.15 7.79
N VAL A 242 -10.57 11.21 7.21
CA VAL A 242 -11.75 11.75 7.91
C VAL A 242 -12.54 10.67 8.67
N GLY A 243 -12.11 9.41 8.61
CA GLY A 243 -12.77 8.28 9.27
C GLY A 243 -12.81 8.41 10.80
N ASN A 244 -13.57 7.57 11.46
CA ASN A 244 -13.58 7.43 12.91
C ASN A 244 -12.75 6.23 13.34
N TYR A 245 -11.63 6.48 14.01
CA TYR A 245 -10.67 5.47 14.47
C TYR A 245 -10.75 5.17 15.97
N GLU A 246 -11.74 5.70 16.70
CA GLU A 246 -11.99 5.33 18.09
C GLU A 246 -12.16 3.82 18.22
N ASN A 247 -11.49 3.21 19.19
CA ASN A 247 -11.50 1.76 19.43
C ASN A 247 -11.04 0.91 18.21
N CYS A 248 -10.27 1.48 17.29
CA CYS A 248 -9.59 0.73 16.25
C CYS A 248 -8.33 0.04 16.80
N PRO A 249 -7.86 -1.05 16.15
CA PRO A 249 -6.59 -1.66 16.50
C PRO A 249 -5.41 -0.70 16.24
N PRO A 250 -4.23 -0.95 16.82
CA PRO A 250 -3.05 -0.13 16.60
C PRO A 250 -2.66 -0.01 15.13
N ILE A 251 -2.22 1.18 14.72
CA ILE A 251 -1.85 1.49 13.33
C ILE A 251 -0.42 2.03 13.28
N MET A 252 0.45 1.38 12.50
CA MET A 252 1.76 1.93 12.16
C MET A 252 1.70 2.65 10.81
N ILE A 253 2.36 3.80 10.71
CA ILE A 253 2.53 4.56 9.47
C ILE A 253 4.02 4.79 9.24
N GLN A 254 4.50 4.46 8.05
CA GLN A 254 5.84 4.80 7.58
C GLN A 254 5.73 5.64 6.30
N VAL A 255 6.48 6.73 6.22
CA VAL A 255 6.41 7.68 5.10
C VAL A 255 7.79 8.29 4.84
N GLY A 256 8.12 8.58 3.58
CA GLY A 256 9.32 9.31 3.21
C GLY A 256 9.13 10.83 3.33
N THR A 257 10.20 11.59 3.60
CA THR A 257 10.11 13.05 3.64
C THR A 257 10.15 13.70 2.25
N GLU A 258 10.49 12.91 1.21
CA GLU A 258 10.62 13.38 -0.17
C GLU A 258 9.49 12.81 -1.04
N GLU A 259 8.24 12.86 -0.56
CA GLU A 259 7.09 12.37 -1.33
C GLU A 259 5.86 13.28 -1.24
N CYS A 260 5.09 13.32 -2.32
CA CYS A 260 3.87 14.13 -2.41
C CYS A 260 2.79 13.69 -1.40
N LEU A 261 2.81 12.43 -0.96
CA LEU A 261 1.85 11.87 -0.01
C LEU A 261 2.27 12.06 1.47
N LEU A 262 3.30 12.85 1.77
CA LEU A 262 3.69 13.12 3.16
C LEU A 262 2.52 13.72 3.96
N SER A 263 1.79 14.67 3.39
CA SER A 263 0.63 15.27 4.05
C SER A 263 -0.53 14.31 4.28
N ASP A 264 -0.68 13.27 3.47
CA ASP A 264 -1.66 12.21 3.68
C ASP A 264 -1.39 11.47 4.99
N SER A 265 -0.11 11.13 5.20
CA SER A 265 0.36 10.41 6.38
C SER A 265 0.31 11.28 7.64
N THR A 266 0.67 12.57 7.55
CA THR A 266 0.62 13.49 8.70
C THR A 266 -0.82 13.77 9.13
N ARG A 267 -1.74 13.98 8.17
CA ARG A 267 -3.18 14.16 8.47
C ARG A 267 -3.79 12.91 9.10
N LEU A 268 -3.43 11.72 8.60
CA LEU A 268 -3.88 10.47 9.21
C LEU A 268 -3.36 10.34 10.63
N ARG A 269 -2.06 10.58 10.88
CA ARG A 269 -1.48 10.59 12.24
C ARG A 269 -2.27 11.50 13.18
N ASP A 270 -2.50 12.74 12.77
CA ASP A 270 -3.20 13.75 13.59
C ASP A 270 -4.64 13.29 13.89
N LYS A 271 -5.28 12.62 12.92
CA LYS A 271 -6.61 12.05 13.11
C LYS A 271 -6.61 10.86 14.07
N LEU A 272 -5.61 9.97 13.99
CA LEU A 272 -5.45 8.85 14.93
C LEU A 272 -5.21 9.36 16.35
N GLU A 273 -4.37 10.40 16.52
CA GLU A 273 -4.15 11.05 17.81
C GLU A 273 -5.43 11.66 18.37
N LEU A 274 -6.20 12.39 17.55
CA LEU A 274 -7.48 13.00 17.94
C LEU A 274 -8.49 11.96 18.39
N ASP A 275 -8.56 10.80 17.74
CA ASP A 275 -9.49 9.72 18.06
C ASP A 275 -8.97 8.80 19.19
N GLY A 276 -7.78 9.06 19.73
CA GLY A 276 -7.17 8.22 20.77
C GLY A 276 -6.81 6.81 20.29
N CYS A 277 -6.62 6.62 18.99
CA CYS A 277 -6.17 5.35 18.43
C CYS A 277 -4.68 5.16 18.66
N GLU A 278 -4.28 4.02 19.21
CA GLU A 278 -2.87 3.69 19.41
C GLU A 278 -2.16 3.63 18.04
N HIS A 279 -1.06 4.37 17.91
CA HIS A 279 -0.34 4.41 16.63
C HIS A 279 1.16 4.62 16.83
N GLU A 280 1.92 4.18 15.81
CA GLU A 280 3.34 4.46 15.63
C GLU A 280 3.53 5.18 14.29
N TYR A 281 4.30 6.28 14.28
CA TYR A 281 4.51 7.10 13.10
C TYR A 281 5.99 7.34 12.86
N TYR A 282 6.46 7.06 11.64
CA TYR A 282 7.86 7.16 11.27
C TYR A 282 8.03 7.94 9.96
N GLU A 283 8.72 9.08 10.04
CA GLU A 283 9.22 9.79 8.87
C GLU A 283 10.65 9.34 8.54
N TRP A 284 10.86 8.96 7.30
CA TRP A 284 12.14 8.51 6.79
C TRP A 284 12.81 9.62 6.00
N GLU A 285 13.80 10.26 6.61
CA GLU A 285 14.53 11.39 6.05
C GLU A 285 15.15 11.06 4.69
N GLY A 286 14.84 11.88 3.67
CA GLY A 286 15.35 11.75 2.32
C GLY A 286 14.79 10.59 1.51
N MET A 287 13.81 9.85 2.04
CA MET A 287 13.16 8.75 1.33
C MET A 287 11.99 9.25 0.48
N TYR A 288 11.82 8.60 -0.67
CA TYR A 288 10.75 8.84 -1.65
C TYR A 288 9.55 7.91 -1.41
N HIS A 289 8.46 8.15 -2.14
CA HIS A 289 7.22 7.38 -2.05
C HIS A 289 7.45 5.86 -2.16
N VAL A 290 6.95 5.12 -1.18
CA VAL A 290 7.10 3.65 -1.08
C VAL A 290 8.55 3.20 -1.33
N PHE A 291 9.53 3.85 -0.70
CA PHE A 291 10.95 3.47 -0.80
C PHE A 291 11.19 1.99 -0.45
N HIS A 292 10.27 1.39 0.26
CA HIS A 292 10.22 -0.03 0.64
C HIS A 292 10.29 -1.00 -0.55
N ILE A 293 9.98 -0.54 -1.76
CA ILE A 293 10.03 -1.37 -2.97
C ILE A 293 11.46 -1.74 -3.36
N ASP A 294 12.46 -0.93 -2.95
CA ASP A 294 13.87 -1.23 -3.17
C ASP A 294 14.48 -1.93 -1.95
N VAL A 295 14.34 -3.23 -1.91
CA VAL A 295 14.81 -4.10 -0.82
C VAL A 295 16.35 -4.16 -0.67
N ARG A 296 17.09 -3.48 -1.53
CA ARG A 296 18.57 -3.39 -1.45
C ARG A 296 19.03 -2.29 -0.50
N MET A 297 18.14 -1.35 -0.16
CA MET A 297 18.46 -0.23 0.71
C MET A 297 18.47 -0.64 2.19
N PRO A 298 19.50 -0.25 2.97
CA PRO A 298 19.49 -0.46 4.41
C PRO A 298 18.27 0.17 5.10
N GLU A 299 17.80 1.33 4.62
CA GLU A 299 16.62 2.02 5.12
C GLU A 299 15.37 1.14 4.98
N THR A 300 15.20 0.46 3.85
CA THR A 300 14.09 -0.48 3.64
C THR A 300 14.14 -1.64 4.63
N ILE A 301 15.33 -2.22 4.86
CA ILE A 301 15.48 -3.31 5.81
C ILE A 301 15.20 -2.84 7.24
N GLN A 302 15.63 -1.63 7.61
CA GLN A 302 15.30 -1.05 8.92
C GLN A 302 13.81 -0.80 9.07
N ALA A 303 13.15 -0.27 8.04
CA ALA A 303 11.70 -0.07 8.01
C ALA A 303 10.94 -1.39 8.20
N PHE A 304 11.37 -2.46 7.51
CA PHE A 304 10.77 -3.78 7.68
C PHE A 304 11.00 -4.38 9.07
N ASN A 305 12.16 -4.15 9.68
CA ASN A 305 12.41 -4.57 11.07
C ASN A 305 11.46 -3.86 12.05
N GLN A 306 11.22 -2.55 11.87
CA GLN A 306 10.22 -1.82 12.67
C GLN A 306 8.82 -2.43 12.50
N ILE A 307 8.40 -2.74 11.25
CA ILE A 307 7.15 -3.46 11.00
C ILE A 307 7.14 -4.81 11.72
N GLY A 308 8.25 -5.56 11.67
CA GLY A 308 8.38 -6.85 12.37
C GLY A 308 8.19 -6.74 13.88
N ASP A 309 8.81 -5.75 14.50
CA ASP A 309 8.68 -5.48 15.93
C ASP A 309 7.26 -5.06 16.30
N PHE A 310 6.65 -4.19 15.50
CA PHE A 310 5.25 -3.79 15.66
C PHE A 310 4.29 -4.97 15.53
N LEU A 311 4.37 -5.76 14.47
CA LEU A 311 3.52 -6.93 14.29
C LEU A 311 3.73 -7.97 15.40
N LYS A 312 4.97 -8.14 15.88
CA LYS A 312 5.27 -9.03 17.00
C LYS A 312 4.57 -8.60 18.29
N LYS A 313 4.40 -7.31 18.51
CA LYS A 313 3.74 -6.74 19.68
C LYS A 313 2.22 -7.02 19.67
N TYR A 314 1.59 -7.00 18.48
CA TYR A 314 0.13 -6.99 18.38
C TYR A 314 -0.48 -8.25 17.74
N ILE A 315 0.21 -8.98 16.88
CA ILE A 315 -0.34 -10.25 16.39
C ILE A 315 -0.35 -11.25 17.53
N GLY A 316 -1.54 -11.46 18.09
CA GLY A 316 -1.76 -12.36 19.21
C GLY A 316 -1.43 -13.80 18.83
N ILE A 317 -0.58 -14.44 19.63
CA ILE A 317 -0.59 -15.88 19.76
C ILE A 317 -1.64 -16.13 20.84
N LYS A 318 -2.70 -16.88 20.57
CA LYS A 318 -3.51 -17.41 21.64
C LYS A 318 -2.58 -18.19 22.57
N ILE A 319 -2.31 -17.63 23.76
CA ILE A 319 -1.66 -18.32 24.86
C ILE A 319 -2.66 -19.33 25.42
#